data_b95a77af140140e3e48eac9d023e0d65
#
_entry.id   b95a77af140140e3e48eac9d023e0d65
#
_cell.length_a   1.000
_cell.length_b   1.000
_cell.length_c   1.000
_cell.angle_alpha   90.00
_cell.angle_beta   90.00
_cell.angle_gamma   90.00
#
_symmetry.space_group_name_H-M   'P 1'
#
loop_
_entity.id
_entity.type
_entity.pdbx_description
1 polymer ?
#
loop_
_entity_poly.entity_id
_entity_poly.type
_entity_poly.pdbx_seq_one_letter_code
_entity_poly.pdbx_strand_id
1 'polypeptide(L)'
;MTKMMTINKLNKKFNQKEILKDLSFDINQGEILCFLGPNGAGKSTTINILSGVLPYDSGEVNFFGEDINKNKSNYQSQLGIVPQEIALYEDLSAEENVRFFASLYGLKGEILKESVKRALKRVGLLERKKDKPKTFSGGMKRRLNIACAIAHEPKLLIMDEPTVGIDPQSRNHILESIKEMKQQGMTILYSTHYMEEVEQIANRLLILDLGQKIVEGPIEEIKQKHDKQVQINLEDNQLVNKEPFYEILGVKEVSFSDNQLLITSLTSINNMDQIMTELINQQLHLKNMTVIENNLESIFLELTGRTLRE
;
A
#
# COMPACT_ATOMS: atom_id res chain seq x y z
N MET A 1 7.68 0.62 18.09
CA MET A 1 6.34 1.10 17.74
C MET A 1 5.30 0.32 18.53
N THR A 2 4.21 0.95 18.96
CA THR A 2 3.17 0.28 19.75
C THR A 2 2.21 -0.44 18.79
N LYS A 3 1.98 -1.73 19.01
CA LYS A 3 1.03 -2.50 18.20
C LYS A 3 -0.41 -2.05 18.50
N MET A 4 -1.16 -1.71 17.47
CA MET A 4 -2.58 -1.38 17.56
C MET A 4 -3.43 -2.64 17.34
N MET A 5 -3.07 -3.44 16.33
CA MET A 5 -3.78 -4.67 16.00
C MET A 5 -2.80 -5.81 15.81
N THR A 6 -3.15 -6.99 16.31
CA THR A 6 -2.39 -8.24 16.09
C THR A 6 -3.28 -9.29 15.49
N ILE A 7 -2.82 -9.90 14.42
CA ILE A 7 -3.49 -10.97 13.71
C ILE A 7 -2.59 -12.21 13.76
N ASN A 8 -3.11 -13.32 14.30
CA ASN A 8 -2.38 -14.56 14.46
C ASN A 8 -3.11 -15.72 13.80
N LYS A 9 -2.46 -16.35 12.82
CA LYS A 9 -2.92 -17.58 12.13
C LYS A 9 -4.38 -17.47 11.67
N LEU A 10 -4.74 -16.34 11.07
CA LEU A 10 -6.09 -16.08 10.58
C LEU A 10 -6.41 -16.99 9.41
N ASN A 11 -7.50 -17.73 9.50
CA ASN A 11 -7.98 -18.64 8.48
C ASN A 11 -9.41 -18.30 8.07
N LYS A 12 -9.68 -18.40 6.77
CA LYS A 12 -11.02 -18.22 6.20
C LYS A 12 -11.23 -19.11 5.00
N LYS A 13 -12.37 -19.81 4.99
CA LYS A 13 -12.86 -20.61 3.88
C LYS A 13 -14.23 -20.12 3.44
N PHE A 14 -14.51 -20.22 2.15
CA PHE A 14 -15.85 -20.14 1.60
C PHE A 14 -16.15 -21.48 0.93
N ASN A 15 -17.14 -22.20 1.46
CA ASN A 15 -17.41 -23.59 1.11
C ASN A 15 -16.15 -24.46 1.32
N GLN A 16 -15.58 -25.02 0.25
CA GLN A 16 -14.36 -25.83 0.29
C GLN A 16 -13.08 -25.07 -0.11
N LYS A 17 -13.22 -23.79 -0.53
CA LYS A 17 -12.09 -22.98 -0.99
C LYS A 17 -11.49 -22.19 0.18
N GLU A 18 -10.23 -22.47 0.48
CA GLU A 18 -9.44 -21.67 1.43
C GLU A 18 -9.05 -20.35 0.79
N ILE A 19 -9.44 -19.25 1.45
CA ILE A 19 -9.13 -17.90 1.00
C ILE A 19 -8.02 -17.28 1.83
N LEU A 20 -7.98 -17.54 3.14
CA LEU A 20 -6.87 -17.13 4.01
C LEU A 20 -6.32 -18.37 4.70
N LYS A 21 -4.97 -18.44 4.76
CA LYS A 21 -4.23 -19.60 5.25
C LYS A 21 -3.15 -19.12 6.23
N ASP A 22 -3.42 -19.32 7.53
CA ASP A 22 -2.51 -18.97 8.63
C ASP A 22 -1.92 -17.54 8.54
N LEU A 23 -2.73 -16.59 8.07
CA LEU A 23 -2.28 -15.21 7.88
C LEU A 23 -1.98 -14.55 9.22
N SER A 24 -0.73 -14.11 9.40
CA SER A 24 -0.26 -13.47 10.63
C SER A 24 0.51 -12.19 10.30
N PHE A 25 0.13 -11.07 10.95
CA PHE A 25 0.78 -9.76 10.83
C PHE A 25 0.31 -8.82 11.94
N ASP A 26 0.96 -7.66 12.04
CA ASP A 26 0.60 -6.61 12.99
C ASP A 26 0.34 -5.28 12.28
N ILE A 27 -0.50 -4.43 12.87
CA ILE A 27 -0.66 -3.01 12.51
C ILE A 27 -0.16 -2.16 13.67
N ASN A 28 0.79 -1.26 13.42
CA ASN A 28 1.32 -0.37 14.45
C ASN A 28 0.61 0.99 14.44
N GLN A 29 0.59 1.65 15.59
CA GLN A 29 0.00 2.99 15.69
C GLN A 29 0.76 4.01 14.84
N GLY A 30 0.00 4.85 14.12
CA GLY A 30 0.53 5.95 13.33
C GLY A 30 1.27 5.54 12.05
N GLU A 31 1.14 4.28 11.60
CA GLU A 31 1.70 3.84 10.32
C GLU A 31 0.64 3.76 9.22
N ILE A 32 1.11 3.78 7.98
CA ILE A 32 0.36 3.30 6.83
C ILE A 32 0.90 1.91 6.50
N LEU A 33 0.10 0.86 6.77
CA LEU A 33 0.37 -0.49 6.30
C LEU A 33 -0.36 -0.70 4.98
N CYS A 34 0.40 -0.94 3.90
CA CYS A 34 -0.19 -1.27 2.61
C CYS A 34 -0.30 -2.77 2.40
N PHE A 35 -1.48 -3.22 1.98
CA PHE A 35 -1.71 -4.56 1.44
C PHE A 35 -1.57 -4.53 -0.07
N LEU A 36 -0.54 -5.17 -0.59
CA LEU A 36 -0.31 -5.33 -2.02
C LEU A 36 -0.59 -6.78 -2.42
N GLY A 37 -1.23 -6.99 -3.54
CA GLY A 37 -1.47 -8.32 -4.08
C GLY A 37 -2.48 -8.31 -5.22
N PRO A 38 -2.50 -9.37 -6.05
CA PRO A 38 -3.41 -9.47 -7.17
C PRO A 38 -4.87 -9.64 -6.71
N ASN A 39 -5.78 -9.59 -7.68
CA ASN A 39 -7.17 -9.92 -7.43
C ASN A 39 -7.29 -11.37 -6.95
N GLY A 40 -8.10 -11.57 -5.90
CA GLY A 40 -8.24 -12.90 -5.28
C GLY A 40 -7.14 -13.29 -4.28
N ALA A 41 -6.15 -12.43 -4.01
CA ALA A 41 -5.10 -12.70 -3.01
C ALA A 41 -5.61 -12.80 -1.56
N GLY A 42 -6.85 -12.34 -1.29
CA GLY A 42 -7.43 -12.34 0.05
C GLY A 42 -7.51 -10.96 0.71
N LYS A 43 -7.11 -9.87 0.03
CA LYS A 43 -7.10 -8.49 0.57
C LYS A 43 -8.45 -8.07 1.13
N SER A 44 -9.50 -8.03 0.30
CA SER A 44 -10.85 -7.61 0.72
C SER A 44 -11.48 -8.58 1.73
N THR A 45 -11.17 -9.88 1.66
CA THR A 45 -11.59 -10.84 2.69
C THR A 45 -10.96 -10.50 4.04
N THR A 46 -9.67 -10.22 4.08
CA THR A 46 -8.97 -9.78 5.29
C THR A 46 -9.57 -8.47 5.82
N ILE A 47 -9.75 -7.48 4.96
CA ILE A 47 -10.38 -6.19 5.32
C ILE A 47 -11.77 -6.40 5.92
N ASN A 48 -12.62 -7.23 5.31
CA ASN A 48 -13.96 -7.51 5.82
C ASN A 48 -13.95 -8.21 7.19
N ILE A 49 -12.97 -9.05 7.45
CA ILE A 49 -12.76 -9.65 8.77
C ILE A 49 -12.32 -8.58 9.78
N LEU A 50 -11.30 -7.79 9.43
CA LEU A 50 -10.78 -6.74 10.30
C LEU A 50 -11.79 -5.62 10.55
N SER A 51 -12.72 -5.37 9.66
CA SER A 51 -13.84 -4.44 9.88
C SER A 51 -14.99 -5.05 10.73
N GLY A 52 -14.86 -6.33 11.08
CA GLY A 52 -15.88 -7.05 11.85
C GLY A 52 -17.16 -7.33 11.07
N VAL A 53 -17.15 -7.23 9.73
CA VAL A 53 -18.30 -7.55 8.86
C VAL A 53 -18.35 -9.04 8.59
N LEU A 54 -17.19 -9.67 8.34
CA LEU A 54 -17.08 -11.09 8.01
C LEU A 54 -16.48 -11.87 9.20
N PRO A 55 -17.10 -12.98 9.65
CA PRO A 55 -16.48 -13.86 10.64
C PRO A 55 -15.33 -14.65 10.00
N TYR A 56 -14.31 -14.95 10.79
CA TYR A 56 -13.22 -15.87 10.43
C TYR A 56 -13.45 -17.27 11.04
N ASP A 57 -12.76 -18.28 10.50
CA ASP A 57 -13.01 -19.68 10.91
C ASP A 57 -12.08 -20.13 12.03
N SER A 58 -10.84 -19.63 12.05
CA SER A 58 -9.89 -19.85 13.14
C SER A 58 -8.80 -18.77 13.14
N GLY A 59 -8.04 -18.72 14.23
CA GLY A 59 -7.02 -17.70 14.48
C GLY A 59 -7.47 -16.68 15.53
N GLU A 60 -6.70 -15.62 15.68
CA GLU A 60 -6.95 -14.55 16.65
C GLU A 60 -6.79 -13.19 15.99
N VAL A 61 -7.71 -12.27 16.29
CA VAL A 61 -7.63 -10.87 15.89
C VAL A 61 -7.86 -10.01 17.13
N ASN A 62 -6.81 -9.31 17.55
CA ASN A 62 -6.84 -8.46 18.74
C ASN A 62 -6.61 -7.00 18.36
N PHE A 63 -7.41 -6.11 18.94
CA PHE A 63 -7.29 -4.65 18.82
C PHE A 63 -6.96 -4.06 20.20
N PHE A 64 -5.80 -3.42 20.34
CA PHE A 64 -5.23 -3.02 21.63
C PHE A 64 -5.18 -4.14 22.68
N GLY A 65 -4.90 -5.37 22.23
CA GLY A 65 -4.81 -6.55 23.11
C GLY A 65 -6.14 -7.20 23.46
N GLU A 66 -7.28 -6.66 23.00
CA GLU A 66 -8.61 -7.26 23.20
C GLU A 66 -9.11 -7.91 21.91
N ASP A 67 -9.69 -9.11 22.02
CA ASP A 67 -10.35 -9.79 20.89
C ASP A 67 -11.48 -8.92 20.33
N ILE A 68 -11.47 -8.69 19.01
CA ILE A 68 -12.45 -7.84 18.31
C ILE A 68 -13.89 -8.32 18.46
N ASN A 69 -14.11 -9.61 18.77
CA ASN A 69 -15.43 -10.18 18.97
C ASN A 69 -15.96 -9.95 20.38
N LYS A 70 -15.09 -9.68 21.37
CA LYS A 70 -15.49 -9.53 22.79
C LYS A 70 -16.40 -8.32 23.00
N ASN A 71 -16.11 -7.20 22.31
CA ASN A 71 -16.93 -5.99 22.33
C ASN A 71 -16.97 -5.36 20.94
N LYS A 72 -17.64 -6.04 20.03
CA LYS A 72 -17.66 -5.72 18.60
C LYS A 72 -18.15 -4.29 18.33
N SER A 73 -19.16 -3.82 19.05
CA SER A 73 -19.71 -2.46 18.86
C SER A 73 -18.68 -1.38 19.25
N ASN A 74 -17.99 -1.55 20.37
CA ASN A 74 -16.93 -0.62 20.79
C ASN A 74 -15.74 -0.68 19.85
N TYR A 75 -15.37 -1.86 19.36
CA TYR A 75 -14.33 -2.01 18.35
C TYR A 75 -14.70 -1.26 17.06
N GLN A 76 -15.87 -1.54 16.49
CA GLN A 76 -16.33 -0.93 15.25
C GLN A 76 -16.48 0.59 15.34
N SER A 77 -16.83 1.12 16.52
CA SER A 77 -16.91 2.59 16.71
C SER A 77 -15.56 3.31 16.60
N GLN A 78 -14.44 2.58 16.65
CA GLN A 78 -13.09 3.10 16.53
C GLN A 78 -12.52 2.96 15.11
N LEU A 79 -13.30 2.41 14.17
CA LEU A 79 -12.91 2.18 12.78
C LEU A 79 -13.55 3.20 11.84
N GLY A 80 -12.76 3.71 10.90
CA GLY A 80 -13.24 4.33 9.67
C GLY A 80 -13.08 3.35 8.52
N ILE A 81 -14.10 3.19 7.69
CA ILE A 81 -14.06 2.23 6.57
C ILE A 81 -14.39 2.95 5.28
N VAL A 82 -13.48 2.87 4.31
CA VAL A 82 -13.69 3.34 2.93
C VAL A 82 -13.76 2.09 2.04
N PRO A 83 -14.96 1.65 1.65
CA PRO A 83 -15.12 0.48 0.79
C PRO A 83 -14.68 0.79 -0.65
N GLN A 84 -14.44 -0.26 -1.42
CA GLN A 84 -14.10 -0.15 -2.84
C GLN A 84 -15.21 0.56 -3.63
N GLU A 85 -16.47 0.21 -3.40
CA GLU A 85 -17.62 0.91 -3.97
C GLU A 85 -17.92 2.22 -3.23
N ILE A 86 -18.37 3.23 -3.97
CA ILE A 86 -18.75 4.52 -3.38
C ILE A 86 -20.08 4.40 -2.67
N ALA A 87 -20.09 4.57 -1.35
CA ALA A 87 -21.27 4.50 -0.50
C ALA A 87 -21.73 5.91 -0.08
N LEU A 88 -22.46 6.59 -0.96
CA LEU A 88 -22.95 7.96 -0.73
C LEU A 88 -24.43 8.06 -1.06
N TYR A 89 -25.15 8.93 -0.35
CA TYR A 89 -26.50 9.32 -0.69
C TYR A 89 -26.47 10.45 -1.72
N GLU A 90 -26.78 10.17 -2.95
CA GLU A 90 -26.65 11.10 -4.07
C GLU A 90 -27.61 12.31 -4.00
N ASP A 91 -28.71 12.19 -3.29
CA ASP A 91 -29.69 13.26 -3.09
C ASP A 91 -29.40 14.17 -1.89
N LEU A 92 -28.52 13.76 -1.00
CA LEU A 92 -28.01 14.59 0.08
C LEU A 92 -26.80 15.40 -0.38
N SER A 93 -26.63 16.62 0.17
CA SER A 93 -25.41 17.42 -0.04
C SER A 93 -24.18 16.73 0.56
N ALA A 94 -22.98 17.21 0.21
CA ALA A 94 -21.75 16.70 0.80
C ALA A 94 -21.73 16.84 2.33
N GLU A 95 -22.19 17.99 2.87
CA GLU A 95 -22.31 18.21 4.31
C GLU A 95 -23.31 17.25 4.95
N GLU A 96 -24.46 17.01 4.33
CA GLU A 96 -25.49 16.11 4.85
C GLU A 96 -25.02 14.65 4.84
N ASN A 97 -24.27 14.21 3.81
CA ASN A 97 -23.66 12.89 3.78
C ASN A 97 -22.72 12.70 4.98
N VAL A 98 -21.75 13.60 5.16
CA VAL A 98 -20.78 13.49 6.27
C VAL A 98 -21.50 13.55 7.61
N ARG A 99 -22.49 14.44 7.76
CA ARG A 99 -23.34 14.57 8.96
C ARG A 99 -24.09 13.28 9.28
N PHE A 100 -24.69 12.67 8.28
CA PHE A 100 -25.41 11.39 8.42
C PHE A 100 -24.48 10.32 8.97
N PHE A 101 -23.37 10.05 8.30
CA PHE A 101 -22.42 9.00 8.73
C PHE A 101 -21.84 9.28 10.11
N ALA A 102 -21.41 10.53 10.39
CA ALA A 102 -20.87 10.90 11.69
C ALA A 102 -21.91 10.73 12.83
N SER A 103 -23.19 10.97 12.55
CA SER A 103 -24.26 10.79 13.55
C SER A 103 -24.47 9.32 13.94
N LEU A 104 -24.19 8.36 13.06
CA LEU A 104 -24.25 6.93 13.36
C LEU A 104 -23.24 6.50 14.43
N TYR A 105 -22.13 7.27 14.55
CA TYR A 105 -21.12 7.09 15.60
C TYR A 105 -21.43 7.90 16.87
N GLY A 106 -22.65 8.44 16.98
CA GLY A 106 -23.13 9.10 18.19
C GLY A 106 -22.77 10.59 18.33
N LEU A 107 -22.13 11.22 17.30
CA LEU A 107 -21.82 12.64 17.33
C LEU A 107 -23.12 13.47 17.24
N LYS A 108 -23.23 14.53 18.06
CA LYS A 108 -24.41 15.39 18.14
C LYS A 108 -24.02 16.87 18.34
N GLY A 109 -24.97 17.76 18.10
CA GLY A 109 -24.83 19.19 18.39
C GLY A 109 -23.64 19.86 17.71
N GLU A 110 -22.94 20.72 18.43
CA GLU A 110 -21.80 21.48 17.92
C GLU A 110 -20.60 20.58 17.59
N ILE A 111 -20.39 19.50 18.36
CA ILE A 111 -19.32 18.52 18.08
C ILE A 111 -19.51 17.92 16.68
N LEU A 112 -20.71 17.51 16.33
CA LEU A 112 -21.04 16.98 14.99
C LEU A 112 -20.76 18.02 13.91
N LYS A 113 -21.18 19.26 14.10
CA LYS A 113 -20.99 20.34 13.13
C LYS A 113 -19.50 20.64 12.86
N GLU A 114 -18.70 20.75 13.91
CA GLU A 114 -17.26 20.98 13.80
C GLU A 114 -16.55 19.77 13.17
N SER A 115 -16.95 18.57 13.52
CA SER A 115 -16.41 17.32 12.94
C SER A 115 -16.66 17.22 11.44
N VAL A 116 -17.89 17.52 10.99
CA VAL A 116 -18.25 17.58 9.57
C VAL A 116 -17.39 18.61 8.83
N LYS A 117 -17.22 19.81 9.40
CA LYS A 117 -16.39 20.87 8.81
C LYS A 117 -14.92 20.42 8.67
N ARG A 118 -14.35 19.81 9.71
CA ARG A 118 -12.98 19.29 9.69
C ARG A 118 -12.80 18.20 8.64
N ALA A 119 -13.72 17.24 8.58
CA ALA A 119 -13.67 16.14 7.62
C ALA A 119 -13.71 16.63 6.18
N LEU A 120 -14.65 17.54 5.85
CA LEU A 120 -14.73 18.16 4.51
C LEU A 120 -13.49 19.00 4.17
N LYS A 121 -12.92 19.70 5.14
CA LYS A 121 -11.68 20.46 4.94
C LYS A 121 -10.50 19.55 4.62
N ARG A 122 -10.34 18.42 5.35
CA ARG A 122 -9.25 17.44 5.12
C ARG A 122 -9.24 16.86 3.72
N VAL A 123 -10.39 16.70 3.11
CA VAL A 123 -10.50 16.15 1.74
C VAL A 123 -10.68 17.24 0.66
N GLY A 124 -10.54 18.52 1.02
CA GLY A 124 -10.66 19.64 0.08
C GLY A 124 -12.04 19.85 -0.52
N LEU A 125 -13.11 19.53 0.22
CA LEU A 125 -14.50 19.68 -0.23
C LEU A 125 -15.32 20.69 0.59
N LEU A 126 -14.69 21.48 1.45
CA LEU A 126 -15.41 22.42 2.33
C LEU A 126 -16.21 23.47 1.53
N GLU A 127 -15.63 24.02 0.48
CA GLU A 127 -16.29 25.02 -0.38
C GLU A 127 -17.44 24.46 -1.21
N ARG A 128 -17.45 23.15 -1.40
CA ARG A 128 -18.46 22.40 -2.15
C ARG A 128 -19.45 21.66 -1.22
N LYS A 129 -19.49 21.99 0.06
CA LYS A 129 -20.26 21.29 1.10
C LYS A 129 -21.77 21.24 0.85
N LYS A 130 -22.32 22.22 0.13
CA LYS A 130 -23.75 22.30 -0.23
C LYS A 130 -24.12 21.58 -1.51
N ASP A 131 -23.10 21.18 -2.31
CA ASP A 131 -23.31 20.49 -3.56
C ASP A 131 -23.65 19.02 -3.34
N LYS A 132 -24.40 18.45 -4.26
CA LYS A 132 -24.81 17.03 -4.21
C LYS A 132 -23.79 16.14 -4.94
N PRO A 133 -23.51 14.91 -4.44
CA PRO A 133 -22.57 13.98 -5.06
C PRO A 133 -22.84 13.67 -6.53
N LYS A 134 -24.08 13.73 -6.98
CA LYS A 134 -24.44 13.54 -8.39
C LYS A 134 -23.79 14.54 -9.35
N THR A 135 -23.35 15.70 -8.83
CA THR A 135 -22.61 16.72 -9.62
C THR A 135 -21.08 16.59 -9.49
N PHE A 136 -20.59 15.61 -8.72
CA PHE A 136 -19.19 15.42 -8.45
C PHE A 136 -18.53 14.50 -9.47
N SER A 137 -17.23 14.74 -9.74
CA SER A 137 -16.40 13.75 -10.43
C SER A 137 -16.20 12.49 -9.56
N GLY A 138 -15.75 11.39 -10.17
CA GLY A 138 -15.43 10.16 -9.45
C GLY A 138 -14.45 10.40 -8.28
N GLY A 139 -13.39 11.18 -8.52
CA GLY A 139 -12.43 11.56 -7.49
C GLY A 139 -13.03 12.43 -6.37
N MET A 140 -13.96 13.33 -6.68
CA MET A 140 -14.68 14.10 -5.65
C MET A 140 -15.62 13.22 -4.83
N LYS A 141 -16.34 12.28 -5.46
CA LYS A 141 -17.17 11.30 -4.75
C LYS A 141 -16.32 10.44 -3.81
N ARG A 142 -15.16 9.98 -4.26
CA ARG A 142 -14.22 9.20 -3.43
C ARG A 142 -13.70 10.01 -2.23
N ARG A 143 -13.31 11.27 -2.44
CA ARG A 143 -12.90 12.16 -1.35
C ARG A 143 -14.03 12.39 -0.35
N LEU A 144 -15.28 12.54 -0.81
CA LEU A 144 -16.42 12.65 0.09
C LEU A 144 -16.65 11.35 0.88
N ASN A 145 -16.49 10.18 0.24
CA ASN A 145 -16.58 8.89 0.92
C ASN A 145 -15.52 8.78 2.05
N ILE A 146 -14.30 9.24 1.79
CA ILE A 146 -13.25 9.32 2.81
C ILE A 146 -13.67 10.28 3.94
N ALA A 147 -14.23 11.47 3.62
CA ALA A 147 -14.71 12.40 4.64
C ALA A 147 -15.76 11.78 5.56
N CYS A 148 -16.70 10.98 5.00
CA CYS A 148 -17.69 10.25 5.78
C CYS A 148 -17.03 9.24 6.75
N ALA A 149 -15.98 8.55 6.29
CA ALA A 149 -15.28 7.54 7.09
C ALA A 149 -14.41 8.13 8.22
N ILE A 150 -13.95 9.38 8.10
CA ILE A 150 -13.04 10.00 9.10
C ILE A 150 -13.73 10.99 10.03
N ALA A 151 -14.99 11.31 9.81
CA ALA A 151 -15.67 12.38 10.54
C ALA A 151 -15.78 12.13 12.05
N HIS A 152 -15.86 10.89 12.48
CA HIS A 152 -15.91 10.50 13.89
C HIS A 152 -14.52 10.31 14.55
N GLU A 153 -13.44 10.66 13.81
CA GLU A 153 -12.04 10.56 14.26
C GLU A 153 -11.63 9.13 14.67
N PRO A 154 -11.71 8.16 13.74
CA PRO A 154 -11.38 6.78 14.04
C PRO A 154 -9.91 6.61 14.43
N LYS A 155 -9.60 5.58 15.21
CA LYS A 155 -8.22 5.20 15.53
C LYS A 155 -7.54 4.47 14.36
N LEU A 156 -8.31 3.67 13.62
CA LEU A 156 -7.86 2.93 12.44
C LEU A 156 -8.76 3.24 11.25
N LEU A 157 -8.17 3.71 10.17
CA LEU A 157 -8.83 3.92 8.89
C LEU A 157 -8.47 2.76 7.96
N ILE A 158 -9.47 2.02 7.50
CA ILE A 158 -9.33 0.90 6.56
C ILE A 158 -9.85 1.35 5.21
N MET A 159 -9.02 1.24 4.18
CA MET A 159 -9.35 1.62 2.81
C MET A 159 -9.18 0.43 1.86
N ASP A 160 -10.25 0.00 1.22
CA ASP A 160 -10.20 -1.09 0.24
C ASP A 160 -10.17 -0.52 -1.18
N GLU A 161 -8.99 -0.56 -1.81
CA GLU A 161 -8.72 -0.09 -3.17
C GLU A 161 -9.34 1.29 -3.50
N PRO A 162 -9.05 2.34 -2.70
CA PRO A 162 -9.81 3.59 -2.75
C PRO A 162 -9.60 4.41 -4.03
N THR A 163 -8.66 4.06 -4.87
CA THR A 163 -8.28 4.82 -6.07
C THR A 163 -8.62 4.11 -7.38
N VAL A 164 -9.21 2.92 -7.29
CA VAL A 164 -9.65 2.18 -8.49
C VAL A 164 -10.68 2.98 -9.29
N GLY A 165 -10.42 3.13 -10.58
CA GLY A 165 -11.29 3.88 -11.49
C GLY A 165 -11.23 5.40 -11.31
N ILE A 166 -10.25 5.93 -10.57
CA ILE A 166 -10.05 7.35 -10.35
C ILE A 166 -8.95 7.87 -11.30
N ASP A 167 -9.16 9.06 -11.87
CA ASP A 167 -8.18 9.70 -12.72
C ASP A 167 -6.87 10.04 -11.97
N PRO A 168 -5.71 10.16 -12.68
CA PRO A 168 -4.41 10.34 -12.03
C PRO A 168 -4.33 11.59 -11.13
N GLN A 169 -4.96 12.69 -11.53
CA GLN A 169 -4.94 13.93 -10.73
C GLN A 169 -5.71 13.77 -9.43
N SER A 170 -6.91 13.19 -9.49
CA SER A 170 -7.72 12.91 -8.30
C SER A 170 -7.06 11.87 -7.40
N ARG A 171 -6.40 10.85 -7.98
CA ARG A 171 -5.61 9.85 -7.24
C ARG A 171 -4.51 10.53 -6.41
N ASN A 172 -3.71 11.39 -7.01
CA ASN A 172 -2.65 12.11 -6.31
C ASN A 172 -3.21 12.94 -5.14
N HIS A 173 -4.32 13.64 -5.33
CA HIS A 173 -4.96 14.38 -4.23
C HIS A 173 -5.43 13.47 -3.08
N ILE A 174 -5.93 12.27 -3.38
CA ILE A 174 -6.32 11.30 -2.36
C ILE A 174 -5.07 10.83 -1.59
N LEU A 175 -3.99 10.45 -2.29
CA LEU A 175 -2.75 9.99 -1.67
C LEU A 175 -2.11 11.07 -0.78
N GLU A 176 -2.09 12.34 -1.22
CA GLU A 176 -1.63 13.45 -0.38
C GLU A 176 -2.48 13.63 0.88
N SER A 177 -3.81 13.57 0.76
CA SER A 177 -4.70 13.63 1.93
C SER A 177 -4.44 12.49 2.92
N ILE A 178 -4.10 11.29 2.42
CA ILE A 178 -3.73 10.12 3.24
C ILE A 178 -2.42 10.37 3.99
N LYS A 179 -1.40 10.92 3.32
CA LYS A 179 -0.13 11.32 3.96
C LYS A 179 -0.34 12.34 5.07
N GLU A 180 -1.16 13.37 4.81
CA GLU A 180 -1.49 14.38 5.82
C GLU A 180 -2.21 13.78 7.04
N MET A 181 -3.17 12.88 6.82
CA MET A 181 -3.85 12.17 7.92
C MET A 181 -2.88 11.35 8.76
N LYS A 182 -1.95 10.66 8.12
CA LYS A 182 -0.89 9.90 8.81
C LYS A 182 0.04 10.82 9.61
N GLN A 183 0.44 11.97 9.06
CA GLN A 183 1.25 12.95 9.79
C GLN A 183 0.54 13.48 11.05
N GLN A 184 -0.79 13.50 11.04
CA GLN A 184 -1.63 13.84 12.20
C GLN A 184 -1.83 12.67 13.17
N GLY A 185 -1.14 11.54 12.97
CA GLY A 185 -1.14 10.37 13.87
C GLY A 185 -2.18 9.30 13.55
N MET A 186 -2.90 9.41 12.42
CA MET A 186 -3.87 8.38 12.02
C MET A 186 -3.16 7.10 11.61
N THR A 187 -3.67 5.96 12.05
CA THR A 187 -3.24 4.64 11.59
C THR A 187 -4.10 4.23 10.41
N ILE A 188 -3.46 3.74 9.33
CA ILE A 188 -4.16 3.46 8.08
C ILE A 188 -3.76 2.08 7.57
N LEU A 189 -4.77 1.24 7.27
CA LEU A 189 -4.64 0.04 6.48
C LEU A 189 -5.15 0.35 5.07
N TYR A 190 -4.28 0.22 4.08
CA TYR A 190 -4.55 0.60 2.70
C TYR A 190 -4.35 -0.59 1.77
N SER A 191 -5.39 -1.06 1.10
CA SER A 191 -5.24 -2.09 0.07
C SER A 191 -5.13 -1.47 -1.31
N THR A 192 -4.28 -2.03 -2.13
CA THR A 192 -4.12 -1.65 -3.54
C THR A 192 -3.46 -2.78 -4.34
N HIS A 193 -3.60 -2.71 -5.65
CA HIS A 193 -2.80 -3.47 -6.60
C HIS A 193 -1.88 -2.54 -7.42
N TYR A 194 -1.81 -1.23 -7.11
CA TYR A 194 -0.92 -0.26 -7.74
C TYR A 194 0.34 -0.05 -6.90
N MET A 195 1.48 -0.47 -7.42
CA MET A 195 2.77 -0.37 -6.72
C MET A 195 3.22 1.06 -6.51
N GLU A 196 2.94 1.95 -7.47
CA GLU A 196 3.25 3.38 -7.38
C GLU A 196 2.57 4.04 -6.17
N GLU A 197 1.37 3.59 -5.80
CA GLU A 197 0.69 4.09 -4.61
C GLU A 197 1.39 3.64 -3.33
N VAL A 198 1.77 2.37 -3.28
CA VAL A 198 2.54 1.82 -2.15
C VAL A 198 3.84 2.59 -1.96
N GLU A 199 4.60 2.84 -3.03
CA GLU A 199 5.84 3.61 -2.99
C GLU A 199 5.65 5.05 -2.50
N GLN A 200 4.49 5.64 -2.80
CA GLN A 200 4.20 7.01 -2.39
C GLN A 200 3.81 7.15 -0.92
N ILE A 201 3.05 6.21 -0.36
CA ILE A 201 2.41 6.43 0.96
C ILE A 201 2.80 5.45 2.04
N ALA A 202 3.23 4.22 1.71
CA ALA A 202 3.39 3.18 2.70
C ALA A 202 4.62 3.37 3.61
N ASN A 203 4.44 3.12 4.90
CA ASN A 203 5.56 2.93 5.83
C ASN A 203 6.01 1.46 5.82
N ARG A 204 5.03 0.55 5.83
CA ARG A 204 5.25 -0.89 5.74
C ARG A 204 4.37 -1.48 4.65
N LEU A 205 4.90 -2.51 4.03
CA LEU A 205 4.23 -3.27 2.99
C LEU A 205 4.01 -4.70 3.49
N LEU A 206 2.85 -5.24 3.19
CA LEU A 206 2.53 -6.66 3.30
C LEU A 206 2.07 -7.14 1.93
N ILE A 207 2.83 -8.05 1.32
CA ILE A 207 2.46 -8.71 0.06
C ILE A 207 1.65 -9.96 0.38
N LEU A 208 0.44 -9.99 -0.15
CA LEU A 208 -0.47 -11.13 -0.08
C LEU A 208 -0.56 -11.83 -1.43
N ASP A 209 -0.47 -13.16 -1.41
CA ASP A 209 -0.77 -13.99 -2.56
C ASP A 209 -1.40 -15.31 -2.13
N LEU A 210 -2.45 -15.74 -2.84
CA LEU A 210 -3.18 -17.01 -2.59
C LEU A 210 -3.58 -17.22 -1.10
N GLY A 211 -3.91 -16.13 -0.42
CA GLY A 211 -4.32 -16.13 0.98
C GLY A 211 -3.19 -16.24 2.00
N GLN A 212 -1.95 -16.10 1.55
CA GLN A 212 -0.76 -16.18 2.40
C GLN A 212 0.05 -14.88 2.36
N LYS A 213 0.74 -14.59 3.45
CA LYS A 213 1.73 -13.52 3.50
C LYS A 213 3.02 -13.99 2.83
N ILE A 214 3.44 -13.30 1.78
CA ILE A 214 4.69 -13.57 1.07
C ILE A 214 5.86 -12.83 1.70
N VAL A 215 5.68 -11.52 1.93
CA VAL A 215 6.67 -10.66 2.59
C VAL A 215 5.97 -9.60 3.40
N GLU A 216 6.62 -9.15 4.48
CA GLU A 216 6.18 -8.02 5.30
C GLU A 216 7.40 -7.26 5.82
N GLY A 217 7.33 -5.94 5.80
CA GLY A 217 8.39 -5.09 6.35
C GLY A 217 8.31 -3.65 5.87
N PRO A 218 9.21 -2.79 6.37
CA PRO A 218 9.45 -1.47 5.81
C PRO A 218 9.82 -1.58 4.32
N ILE A 219 9.29 -0.68 3.49
CA ILE A 219 9.53 -0.72 2.04
C ILE A 219 11.03 -0.69 1.73
N GLU A 220 11.77 0.18 2.40
CA GLU A 220 13.20 0.33 2.17
C GLU A 220 13.98 -0.96 2.49
N GLU A 221 13.61 -1.69 3.55
CA GLU A 221 14.22 -2.97 3.88
C GLU A 221 13.90 -4.05 2.85
N ILE A 222 12.66 -4.04 2.33
CA ILE A 222 12.26 -4.98 1.27
C ILE A 222 13.08 -4.70 0.02
N LYS A 223 13.18 -3.44 -0.42
CA LYS A 223 13.99 -3.05 -1.59
C LYS A 223 15.47 -3.37 -1.42
N GLN A 224 16.05 -3.14 -0.23
CA GLN A 224 17.48 -3.40 0.04
C GLN A 224 17.85 -4.89 0.03
N LYS A 225 16.91 -5.78 0.30
CA LYS A 225 17.16 -7.23 0.26
C LYS A 225 17.19 -7.80 -1.15
N HIS A 226 16.73 -7.07 -2.13
CA HIS A 226 16.68 -7.48 -3.52
C HIS A 226 17.83 -6.85 -4.31
N ASP A 227 18.14 -7.45 -5.44
CA ASP A 227 19.31 -7.09 -6.24
C ASP A 227 19.01 -5.86 -7.11
N LYS A 228 19.99 -5.00 -7.34
CA LYS A 228 19.96 -3.96 -8.37
C LYS A 228 20.68 -4.47 -9.62
N GLN A 229 20.28 -3.97 -10.77
CA GLN A 229 20.94 -4.26 -12.04
C GLN A 229 21.59 -2.99 -12.60
N VAL A 230 22.83 -3.11 -13.02
CA VAL A 230 23.53 -2.07 -13.76
C VAL A 230 23.64 -2.53 -15.20
N GLN A 231 22.91 -1.88 -16.07
CA GLN A 231 22.91 -2.11 -17.51
C GLN A 231 23.88 -1.13 -18.17
N ILE A 232 24.86 -1.65 -18.87
CA ILE A 232 25.91 -0.88 -19.55
C ILE A 232 25.90 -1.26 -21.02
N ASN A 233 25.56 -0.30 -21.87
CA ASN A 233 25.67 -0.48 -23.30
C ASN A 233 27.04 0.01 -23.76
N LEU A 234 27.80 -0.89 -24.35
CA LEU A 234 29.15 -0.63 -24.84
C LEU A 234 29.15 -0.25 -26.33
N GLU A 235 30.23 0.38 -26.80
CA GLU A 235 30.49 0.53 -28.22
C GLU A 235 30.70 -0.83 -28.88
N ASP A 236 30.57 -0.88 -30.22
CA ASP A 236 30.61 -2.13 -30.96
C ASP A 236 32.00 -2.79 -30.90
N ASN A 237 32.02 -4.12 -31.03
CA ASN A 237 33.23 -4.95 -31.13
C ASN A 237 34.16 -4.95 -29.91
N GLN A 238 33.64 -4.77 -28.69
CA GLN A 238 34.42 -4.86 -27.48
C GLN A 238 34.34 -6.28 -26.87
N LEU A 239 35.45 -6.75 -26.32
CA LEU A 239 35.51 -8.02 -25.59
C LEU A 239 35.49 -7.72 -24.09
N VAL A 240 34.54 -8.32 -23.38
CA VAL A 240 34.39 -8.14 -21.94
C VAL A 240 34.87 -9.38 -21.21
N ASN A 241 35.88 -9.22 -20.34
CA ASN A 241 36.22 -10.23 -19.36
C ASN A 241 35.28 -10.09 -18.14
N LYS A 242 34.45 -11.10 -17.88
CA LYS A 242 33.45 -11.06 -16.79
C LYS A 242 34.04 -11.38 -15.42
N GLU A 243 35.13 -12.15 -15.36
CA GLU A 243 35.70 -12.64 -14.09
C GLU A 243 36.03 -11.53 -13.07
N PRO A 244 36.70 -10.43 -13.42
CA PRO A 244 37.02 -9.38 -12.46
C PRO A 244 35.77 -8.71 -11.84
N PHE A 245 34.66 -8.67 -12.59
CA PHE A 245 33.41 -8.10 -12.05
C PHE A 245 32.80 -8.98 -10.93
N TYR A 246 33.01 -10.30 -10.96
CA TYR A 246 32.56 -11.18 -9.87
C TYR A 246 33.35 -10.99 -8.58
N GLU A 247 34.57 -10.44 -8.64
CA GLU A 247 35.37 -10.12 -7.47
C GLU A 247 34.91 -8.84 -6.73
N ILE A 248 34.07 -8.03 -7.40
CA ILE A 248 33.50 -6.81 -6.80
C ILE A 248 32.47 -7.20 -5.73
N LEU A 249 32.64 -6.66 -4.53
CA LEU A 249 31.78 -6.96 -3.40
C LEU A 249 30.30 -6.68 -3.74
N GLY A 250 29.46 -7.69 -3.55
CA GLY A 250 28.01 -7.61 -3.78
C GLY A 250 27.55 -7.95 -5.19
N VAL A 251 28.46 -8.15 -6.16
CA VAL A 251 28.11 -8.65 -7.48
C VAL A 251 27.74 -10.13 -7.38
N LYS A 252 26.60 -10.51 -7.97
CA LYS A 252 26.08 -11.88 -7.99
C LYS A 252 26.15 -12.50 -9.36
N GLU A 253 25.83 -11.72 -10.38
CA GLU A 253 25.74 -12.22 -11.75
C GLU A 253 26.26 -11.16 -12.73
N VAL A 254 26.93 -11.63 -13.78
CA VAL A 254 27.45 -10.80 -14.87
C VAL A 254 27.13 -11.49 -16.19
N SER A 255 26.33 -10.84 -17.01
CA SER A 255 26.04 -11.31 -18.36
C SER A 255 26.44 -10.28 -19.40
N PHE A 256 26.87 -10.77 -20.58
CA PHE A 256 27.24 -9.92 -21.70
C PHE A 256 26.71 -10.53 -22.99
N SER A 257 25.87 -9.77 -23.71
CA SER A 257 25.31 -10.12 -25.01
C SER A 257 24.95 -8.84 -25.77
N ASP A 258 25.07 -8.87 -27.07
CA ASP A 258 24.64 -7.77 -27.96
C ASP A 258 25.21 -6.39 -27.56
N ASN A 259 26.48 -6.33 -27.18
CA ASN A 259 27.16 -5.13 -26.66
C ASN A 259 26.55 -4.57 -25.36
N GLN A 260 25.74 -5.35 -24.66
CA GLN A 260 25.15 -4.99 -23.39
C GLN A 260 25.77 -5.84 -22.26
N LEU A 261 26.40 -5.17 -21.31
CA LEU A 261 26.89 -5.77 -20.06
C LEU A 261 25.83 -5.51 -18.98
N LEU A 262 25.31 -6.58 -18.38
CA LEU A 262 24.36 -6.52 -17.28
C LEU A 262 25.03 -7.08 -16.02
N ILE A 263 25.12 -6.28 -14.98
CA ILE A 263 25.68 -6.63 -13.68
C ILE A 263 24.58 -6.60 -12.65
N THR A 264 24.29 -7.76 -12.04
CA THR A 264 23.35 -7.89 -10.93
C THR A 264 24.13 -7.84 -9.61
N SER A 265 23.77 -6.93 -8.72
CA SER A 265 24.43 -6.77 -7.43
C SER A 265 23.47 -6.42 -6.30
N LEU A 266 23.86 -6.68 -5.05
CA LEU A 266 23.08 -6.33 -3.87
C LEU A 266 22.82 -4.81 -3.80
N THR A 267 21.55 -4.41 -3.66
CA THR A 267 21.18 -2.98 -3.51
C THR A 267 21.80 -2.35 -2.26
N SER A 268 21.99 -3.14 -1.20
CA SER A 268 22.62 -2.67 0.06
C SER A 268 24.09 -2.30 -0.05
N ILE A 269 24.76 -2.65 -1.16
CA ILE A 269 26.19 -2.40 -1.37
C ILE A 269 26.36 -1.34 -2.47
N ASN A 270 26.97 -0.22 -2.12
CA ASN A 270 27.38 0.77 -3.10
C ASN A 270 28.74 0.36 -3.70
N ASN A 271 28.68 -0.21 -4.91
CA ASN A 271 29.85 -0.74 -5.62
C ASN A 271 30.03 -0.13 -7.03
N MET A 272 29.35 0.99 -7.28
CA MET A 272 29.37 1.64 -8.59
C MET A 272 30.76 2.13 -8.98
N ASP A 273 31.52 2.68 -8.03
CA ASP A 273 32.90 3.13 -8.21
C ASP A 273 33.84 1.98 -8.61
N GLN A 274 33.67 0.80 -8.03
CA GLN A 274 34.43 -0.41 -8.37
C GLN A 274 34.06 -0.92 -9.77
N ILE A 275 32.76 -0.94 -10.12
CA ILE A 275 32.30 -1.29 -11.46
C ILE A 275 32.90 -0.34 -12.49
N MET A 276 32.86 0.98 -12.24
CA MET A 276 33.45 1.98 -13.14
C MET A 276 34.96 1.81 -13.28
N THR A 277 35.64 1.53 -12.18
CA THR A 277 37.07 1.28 -12.20
C THR A 277 37.42 0.07 -13.07
N GLU A 278 36.66 -1.00 -12.97
CA GLU A 278 36.89 -2.21 -13.77
C GLU A 278 36.59 -1.98 -15.27
N LEU A 279 35.61 -1.19 -15.61
CA LEU A 279 35.35 -0.78 -16.99
C LEU A 279 36.54 -0.02 -17.58
N ILE A 280 37.15 0.88 -16.79
CA ILE A 280 38.33 1.66 -17.19
C ILE A 280 39.55 0.74 -17.34
N ASN A 281 39.76 -0.19 -16.41
CA ASN A 281 40.89 -1.14 -16.45
C ASN A 281 40.84 -2.01 -17.70
N GLN A 282 39.65 -2.41 -18.14
CA GLN A 282 39.45 -3.17 -19.38
C GLN A 282 39.40 -2.30 -20.63
N GLN A 283 39.55 -0.97 -20.52
CA GLN A 283 39.45 0.00 -21.61
C GLN A 283 38.12 -0.09 -22.39
N LEU A 284 37.02 -0.37 -21.67
CA LEU A 284 35.69 -0.48 -22.28
C LEU A 284 35.09 0.91 -22.47
N HIS A 285 34.60 1.17 -23.67
CA HIS A 285 33.95 2.44 -24.04
C HIS A 285 32.44 2.33 -23.95
N LEU A 286 31.84 3.19 -23.12
CA LEU A 286 30.41 3.21 -22.84
C LEU A 286 29.66 4.06 -23.86
N LYS A 287 28.53 3.55 -24.39
CA LYS A 287 27.51 4.38 -25.03
C LYS A 287 26.59 5.03 -23.99
N ASN A 288 26.11 4.24 -23.06
CA ASN A 288 25.33 4.70 -21.91
C ASN A 288 25.38 3.68 -20.78
N MET A 289 24.97 4.12 -19.59
CA MET A 289 24.81 3.27 -18.41
C MET A 289 23.51 3.65 -17.70
N THR A 290 22.76 2.65 -17.26
CA THR A 290 21.50 2.82 -16.53
C THR A 290 21.54 1.91 -15.30
N VAL A 291 21.24 2.48 -14.14
CA VAL A 291 21.03 1.69 -12.94
C VAL A 291 19.54 1.39 -12.85
N ILE A 292 19.20 0.12 -12.93
CA ILE A 292 17.84 -0.37 -12.75
C ILE A 292 17.74 -0.80 -11.28
N GLU A 293 17.24 0.09 -10.46
CA GLU A 293 16.88 -0.29 -9.09
C GLU A 293 15.64 -1.17 -9.13
N ASN A 294 15.62 -2.21 -8.29
CA ASN A 294 14.43 -3.05 -8.20
C ASN A 294 13.25 -2.20 -7.69
N ASN A 295 12.30 -1.97 -8.55
CA ASN A 295 11.00 -1.45 -8.17
C ASN A 295 10.16 -2.57 -7.50
N LEU A 296 9.10 -2.21 -6.82
CA LEU A 296 8.23 -3.19 -6.18
C LEU A 296 7.64 -4.21 -7.17
N GLU A 297 7.56 -3.86 -8.46
CA GLU A 297 7.03 -4.74 -9.51
C GLU A 297 7.98 -5.91 -9.79
N SER A 298 9.28 -5.66 -9.93
CA SER A 298 10.28 -6.71 -10.10
C SER A 298 10.38 -7.60 -8.86
N ILE A 299 10.33 -7.01 -7.67
CA ILE A 299 10.33 -7.75 -6.40
C ILE A 299 9.08 -8.64 -6.30
N PHE A 300 7.91 -8.12 -6.64
CA PHE A 300 6.67 -8.89 -6.62
C PHE A 300 6.73 -10.06 -7.60
N LEU A 301 7.20 -9.82 -8.82
CA LEU A 301 7.35 -10.85 -9.85
C LEU A 301 8.32 -11.95 -9.40
N GLU A 302 9.47 -11.57 -8.82
CA GLU A 302 10.46 -12.51 -8.27
C GLU A 302 9.84 -13.41 -7.18
N LEU A 303 9.08 -12.81 -6.25
CA LEU A 303 8.51 -13.51 -5.09
C LEU A 303 7.31 -14.40 -5.44
N THR A 304 6.52 -14.03 -6.45
CA THR A 304 5.24 -14.70 -6.76
C THR A 304 5.25 -15.46 -8.09
N GLY A 305 6.23 -15.20 -8.95
CA GLY A 305 6.34 -15.78 -10.29
C GLY A 305 5.31 -15.24 -11.29
N ARG A 306 4.56 -14.18 -10.97
CA ARG A 306 3.53 -13.59 -11.83
C ARG A 306 3.40 -12.09 -11.63
N THR A 307 2.82 -11.40 -12.61
CA THR A 307 2.55 -9.96 -12.52
C THR A 307 1.27 -9.66 -11.73
N LEU A 308 1.16 -8.42 -11.18
CA LEU A 308 -0.05 -8.00 -10.44
C LEU A 308 -1.29 -7.83 -11.32
N ARG A 309 -1.13 -7.74 -12.63
CA ARG A 309 -2.20 -7.44 -13.59
C ARG A 309 -2.92 -8.69 -14.14
N GLU A 310 -2.52 -9.88 -13.73
CA GLU A 310 -3.13 -11.15 -14.14
C GLU A 310 -4.15 -11.69 -13.12
#